data_793459caf1e763de13a57c377f59c789
#
_entry.id   793459caf1e763de13a57c377f59c789
#
_cell.length_a   1.000
_cell.length_b   1.000
_cell.length_c   1.000
_cell.angle_alpha   90.00
_cell.angle_beta   90.00
_cell.angle_gamma   90.00
#
_symmetry.space_group_name_H-M   'P 1'
#
loop_
_entity.id
_entity.type
_entity.pdbx_description
1 polymer ?
#
loop_
_entity_poly.entity_id
_entity_poly.type
_entity_poly.pdbx_seq_one_letter_code
_entity_poly.pdbx_strand_id
1 'polypeptide(L)'
;LNKWNRDFHKVINIQGSDPHGTIARVRAGLQASDLGIAKNYPDYILHKMVMVFKDGQEVKISKRAGSYVTLRDLIDWTNKDAVRFLMISRKADTEFVFDVDVAVSQSDENPVYYVQYAHARICSILEKAGIEVNGTDAQTLAPLVAPSEVALMQEMSLYFDTLKAAADDLAPHHVVYYLKDLASAVHSFCGGNERVLTDDLALKTARVHLLTAARRVLVNGLSLLGVSAPNRM
;
A
#
# COMPACT_ATOMS: atom_id res chain seq x y z
N LEU A 1 12.21 -29.09 1.14
CA LEU A 1 12.81 -29.76 2.31
C LEU A 1 13.60 -28.80 3.21
N ASN A 2 14.54 -28.02 2.71
CA ASN A 2 15.37 -27.12 3.54
C ASN A 2 14.53 -26.21 4.45
N LYS A 3 13.46 -25.60 3.95
CA LYS A 3 12.58 -24.75 4.75
C LYS A 3 11.86 -25.55 5.85
N TRP A 4 11.39 -26.76 5.55
CA TRP A 4 10.77 -27.66 6.51
C TRP A 4 11.73 -28.04 7.62
N ASN A 5 12.96 -28.42 7.27
CA ASN A 5 14.02 -28.79 8.24
C ASN A 5 14.47 -27.61 9.13
N ARG A 6 14.09 -26.38 8.78
CA ARG A 6 14.31 -25.15 9.55
C ARG A 6 13.05 -24.69 10.30
N ASP A 7 12.09 -25.59 10.51
CA ASP A 7 10.84 -25.36 11.24
C ASP A 7 9.93 -24.27 10.64
N PHE A 8 10.05 -24.02 9.32
CA PHE A 8 9.08 -23.16 8.63
C PHE A 8 7.83 -23.98 8.24
N HIS A 9 6.82 -23.97 9.09
CA HIS A 9 5.56 -24.68 8.85
C HIS A 9 4.61 -23.95 7.90
N LYS A 10 4.75 -22.62 7.77
CA LYS A 10 4.04 -21.82 6.76
C LYS A 10 5.05 -21.25 5.76
N VAL A 11 4.95 -21.69 4.51
CA VAL A 11 5.81 -21.24 3.41
C VAL A 11 4.93 -20.86 2.23
N ILE A 12 5.14 -19.67 1.70
CA ILE A 12 4.40 -19.13 0.55
C ILE A 12 5.37 -18.99 -0.62
N ASN A 13 5.10 -19.69 -1.71
CA ASN A 13 5.82 -19.54 -2.96
C ASN A 13 5.03 -18.60 -3.88
N ILE A 14 5.69 -17.56 -4.37
CA ILE A 14 5.12 -16.62 -5.32
C ILE A 14 5.73 -16.92 -6.68
N GLN A 15 4.89 -17.20 -7.68
CA GLN A 15 5.33 -17.53 -9.04
C GLN A 15 4.31 -17.11 -10.10
N GLY A 16 4.72 -17.09 -11.38
CA GLY A 16 3.80 -16.88 -12.48
C GLY A 16 2.80 -18.03 -12.63
N SER A 17 1.65 -17.77 -13.23
CA SER A 17 0.56 -18.76 -13.39
C SER A 17 0.85 -19.84 -14.43
N ASP A 18 1.76 -19.61 -15.39
CA ASP A 18 2.06 -20.55 -16.47
C ASP A 18 2.51 -21.94 -15.98
N PRO A 19 3.39 -22.09 -14.96
CA PRO A 19 3.86 -23.37 -14.48
C PRO A 19 2.98 -23.99 -13.38
N HIS A 20 1.67 -23.74 -13.34
CA HIS A 20 0.81 -24.24 -12.26
C HIS A 20 0.82 -25.76 -12.10
N GLY A 21 1.07 -26.54 -13.18
CA GLY A 21 1.28 -27.98 -13.10
C GLY A 21 2.48 -28.41 -12.23
N THR A 22 3.42 -27.50 -11.97
CA THR A 22 4.57 -27.75 -11.09
C THR A 22 4.15 -27.90 -9.62
N ILE A 23 3.08 -27.25 -9.20
CA ILE A 23 2.58 -27.29 -7.81
C ILE A 23 2.27 -28.70 -7.37
N ALA A 24 1.49 -29.44 -8.17
CA ALA A 24 1.13 -30.81 -7.89
C ALA A 24 2.38 -31.73 -7.81
N ARG A 25 3.34 -31.54 -8.69
CA ARG A 25 4.59 -32.31 -8.73
C ARG A 25 5.46 -32.04 -7.51
N VAL A 26 5.62 -30.77 -7.09
CA VAL A 26 6.38 -30.40 -5.90
C VAL A 26 5.73 -30.99 -4.65
N ARG A 27 4.41 -30.86 -4.51
CA ARG A 27 3.69 -31.44 -3.38
C ARG A 27 3.79 -32.96 -3.35
N ALA A 28 3.63 -33.64 -4.48
CA ALA A 28 3.80 -35.08 -4.57
C ALA A 28 5.22 -35.54 -4.18
N GLY A 29 6.26 -34.84 -4.66
CA GLY A 29 7.65 -35.11 -4.29
C GLY A 29 7.93 -34.91 -2.79
N LEU A 30 7.30 -33.90 -2.16
CA LEU A 30 7.41 -33.69 -0.72
C LEU A 30 6.69 -34.79 0.08
N GLN A 31 5.54 -35.26 -0.39
CA GLN A 31 4.84 -36.41 0.24
C GLN A 31 5.68 -37.70 0.15
N ALA A 32 6.33 -37.93 -0.99
CA ALA A 32 7.19 -39.11 -1.19
C ALA A 32 8.45 -39.12 -0.30
N SER A 33 8.78 -38.02 0.37
CA SER A 33 9.93 -37.98 1.30
C SER A 33 9.67 -38.59 2.65
N ASP A 34 8.42 -38.89 2.99
CA ASP A 34 7.95 -39.48 4.24
C ASP A 34 8.39 -38.74 5.54
N LEU A 35 8.54 -37.43 5.43
CA LEU A 35 8.95 -36.54 6.54
C LEU A 35 7.78 -35.89 7.31
N GLY A 36 6.57 -36.43 7.18
CA GLY A 36 5.38 -35.89 7.85
C GLY A 36 4.92 -34.52 7.35
N ILE A 37 5.36 -34.11 6.14
CA ILE A 37 5.01 -32.81 5.56
C ILE A 37 3.52 -32.79 5.18
N ALA A 38 2.81 -31.73 5.55
CA ALA A 38 1.39 -31.59 5.23
C ALA A 38 1.13 -31.60 3.71
N LYS A 39 0.01 -32.22 3.28
CA LYS A 39 -0.33 -32.37 1.83
C LYS A 39 -0.40 -31.06 1.07
N ASN A 40 -0.79 -29.97 1.74
CA ASN A 40 -0.94 -28.64 1.11
C ASN A 40 0.31 -27.77 1.21
N TYR A 41 1.39 -28.28 1.82
CA TYR A 41 2.65 -27.54 1.94
C TYR A 41 3.47 -27.65 0.64
N PRO A 42 4.09 -26.56 0.19
CA PRO A 42 3.91 -25.17 0.60
C PRO A 42 2.67 -24.51 -0.04
N ASP A 43 2.29 -23.33 0.47
CA ASP A 43 1.29 -22.49 -0.16
C ASP A 43 1.86 -21.81 -1.42
N TYR A 44 0.95 -21.45 -2.33
CA TYR A 44 1.31 -20.79 -3.58
C TYR A 44 0.44 -19.57 -3.83
N ILE A 45 1.07 -18.48 -4.27
CA ILE A 45 0.40 -17.33 -4.88
C ILE A 45 0.83 -17.30 -6.35
N LEU A 46 -0.17 -17.41 -7.24
CA LEU A 46 0.06 -17.41 -8.67
C LEU A 46 -0.24 -16.03 -9.24
N HIS A 47 0.77 -15.43 -9.87
CA HIS A 47 0.63 -14.13 -10.52
C HIS A 47 0.34 -14.29 -12.01
N LYS A 48 -0.68 -13.56 -12.48
CA LYS A 48 -0.89 -13.36 -13.91
C LYS A 48 0.15 -12.42 -14.51
N MET A 49 0.19 -12.36 -15.82
CA MET A 49 1.10 -11.50 -16.57
C MET A 49 0.86 -10.03 -16.23
N VAL A 50 1.96 -9.29 -16.17
CA VAL A 50 1.98 -7.83 -16.14
C VAL A 50 2.35 -7.34 -17.53
N MET A 51 1.48 -6.55 -18.15
CA MET A 51 1.77 -5.84 -19.40
C MET A 51 2.34 -4.47 -19.04
N VAL A 52 3.27 -3.98 -19.83
CA VAL A 52 3.86 -2.64 -19.62
C VAL A 52 3.48 -1.75 -20.78
N PHE A 53 2.93 -0.58 -20.48
CA PHE A 53 2.59 0.47 -21.45
C PHE A 53 3.46 1.69 -21.20
N LYS A 54 3.92 2.31 -22.29
CA LYS A 54 4.70 3.54 -22.28
C LYS A 54 4.37 4.34 -23.55
N ASP A 55 4.19 5.64 -23.42
CA ASP A 55 3.78 6.52 -24.51
C ASP A 55 2.48 6.03 -25.20
N GLY A 56 1.54 5.51 -24.40
CA GLY A 56 0.26 4.96 -24.85
C GLY A 56 0.35 3.65 -25.63
N GLN A 57 1.50 2.97 -25.68
CA GLN A 57 1.73 1.74 -26.42
C GLN A 57 2.28 0.62 -25.53
N GLU A 58 1.88 -0.62 -25.84
CA GLU A 58 2.46 -1.78 -25.18
C GLU A 58 3.94 -1.93 -25.54
N VAL A 59 4.80 -1.98 -24.52
CA VAL A 59 6.21 -2.31 -24.68
C VAL A 59 6.32 -3.82 -24.91
N LYS A 60 6.40 -4.23 -26.17
CA LYS A 60 6.42 -5.63 -26.56
C LYS A 60 7.67 -6.34 -26.04
N ILE A 61 7.42 -7.41 -25.30
CA ILE A 61 8.43 -8.33 -24.83
C ILE A 61 8.67 -9.40 -25.92
N SER A 62 9.83 -9.42 -26.51
CA SER A 62 10.23 -10.47 -27.47
C SER A 62 11.42 -11.26 -26.92
N LYS A 63 11.15 -12.45 -26.38
CA LYS A 63 12.20 -13.37 -25.92
C LYS A 63 13.17 -13.75 -27.08
N ARG A 64 12.68 -13.78 -28.32
CA ARG A 64 13.49 -14.12 -29.51
C ARG A 64 14.38 -12.98 -29.99
N ALA A 65 13.95 -11.72 -29.76
CA ALA A 65 14.72 -10.53 -30.12
C ALA A 65 15.64 -10.02 -28.99
N GLY A 66 15.62 -10.70 -27.82
CA GLY A 66 16.40 -10.27 -26.65
C GLY A 66 15.88 -8.99 -25.99
N SER A 67 14.73 -8.49 -26.41
CA SER A 67 14.10 -7.29 -25.82
C SER A 67 13.07 -7.72 -24.78
N TYR A 68 13.34 -7.42 -23.53
CA TYR A 68 12.37 -7.58 -22.43
C TYR A 68 12.54 -6.42 -21.46
N VAL A 69 11.43 -5.99 -20.89
CA VAL A 69 11.43 -4.96 -19.84
C VAL A 69 11.85 -5.61 -18.54
N THR A 70 12.94 -5.12 -17.97
CA THR A 70 13.41 -5.55 -16.65
C THR A 70 12.77 -4.72 -15.54
N LEU A 71 12.82 -5.23 -14.31
CA LEU A 71 12.43 -4.45 -13.13
C LEU A 71 13.30 -3.17 -13.00
N ARG A 72 14.56 -3.24 -13.42
CA ARG A 72 15.46 -2.07 -13.47
C ARG A 72 14.92 -1.01 -14.41
N ASP A 73 14.51 -1.38 -15.61
CA ASP A 73 13.95 -0.43 -16.58
C ASP A 73 12.71 0.27 -16.02
N LEU A 74 11.81 -0.45 -15.34
CA LEU A 74 10.64 0.16 -14.72
C LEU A 74 11.02 1.18 -13.63
N ILE A 75 12.02 0.85 -12.80
CA ILE A 75 12.51 1.75 -11.76
C ILE A 75 13.16 2.99 -12.37
N ASP A 76 13.96 2.81 -13.44
CA ASP A 76 14.68 3.90 -14.11
C ASP A 76 13.73 4.82 -14.90
N TRP A 77 12.64 4.26 -15.46
CA TRP A 77 11.60 5.06 -16.15
C TRP A 77 10.65 5.77 -15.20
N THR A 78 10.51 5.28 -13.97
CA THR A 78 9.59 5.83 -12.98
C THR A 78 10.33 6.13 -11.66
N ASN A 79 10.09 5.37 -10.64
CA ASN A 79 10.85 5.30 -9.40
C ASN A 79 10.45 4.05 -8.60
N LYS A 80 11.23 3.75 -7.57
CA LYS A 80 11.00 2.59 -6.70
C LYS A 80 9.60 2.58 -6.08
N ASP A 81 9.13 3.73 -5.60
CA ASP A 81 7.85 3.82 -4.87
C ASP A 81 6.66 3.57 -5.79
N ALA A 82 6.68 4.13 -7.01
CA ALA A 82 5.66 3.89 -8.02
C ALA A 82 5.61 2.41 -8.41
N VAL A 83 6.78 1.80 -8.69
CA VAL A 83 6.83 0.38 -9.04
C VAL A 83 6.26 -0.49 -7.92
N ARG A 84 6.70 -0.29 -6.67
CA ARG A 84 6.19 -1.08 -5.55
C ARG A 84 4.70 -0.92 -5.33
N PHE A 85 4.23 0.34 -5.26
CA PHE A 85 2.83 0.63 -4.98
C PHE A 85 1.90 0.07 -6.05
N LEU A 86 2.22 0.32 -7.33
CA LEU A 86 1.40 -0.12 -8.45
C LEU A 86 1.40 -1.65 -8.60
N MET A 87 2.56 -2.31 -8.47
CA MET A 87 2.65 -3.78 -8.53
C MET A 87 1.86 -4.46 -7.41
N ILE A 88 1.84 -3.89 -6.20
CA ILE A 88 1.08 -4.42 -5.07
C ILE A 88 -0.41 -4.09 -5.18
N SER A 89 -0.79 -3.06 -5.93
CA SER A 89 -2.19 -2.57 -6.01
C SER A 89 -3.18 -3.54 -6.62
N ARG A 90 -2.73 -4.67 -7.14
CA ARG A 90 -3.59 -5.65 -7.81
C ARG A 90 -3.50 -7.02 -7.14
N LYS A 91 -4.63 -7.72 -7.17
CA LYS A 91 -4.69 -9.12 -6.76
C LYS A 91 -3.82 -9.95 -7.70
N ALA A 92 -3.10 -10.94 -7.15
CA ALA A 92 -2.15 -11.75 -7.91
C ALA A 92 -2.76 -12.43 -9.14
N ASP A 93 -4.00 -12.90 -9.02
CA ASP A 93 -4.73 -13.63 -10.08
C ASP A 93 -5.44 -12.71 -11.08
N THR A 94 -5.20 -11.40 -11.04
CA THR A 94 -5.76 -10.40 -11.95
C THR A 94 -4.69 -9.94 -12.93
N GLU A 95 -5.04 -9.85 -14.23
CA GLU A 95 -4.18 -9.23 -15.23
C GLU A 95 -3.95 -7.75 -14.87
N PHE A 96 -2.73 -7.29 -15.06
CA PHE A 96 -2.34 -5.93 -14.71
C PHE A 96 -1.58 -5.25 -15.86
N VAL A 97 -1.97 -4.01 -16.12
CA VAL A 97 -1.24 -3.10 -17.00
C VAL A 97 -0.46 -2.11 -16.13
N PHE A 98 0.87 -2.17 -16.19
CA PHE A 98 1.73 -1.16 -15.61
C PHE A 98 1.91 -0.05 -16.64
N ASP A 99 1.24 1.09 -16.39
CA ASP A 99 1.33 2.27 -17.23
C ASP A 99 2.42 3.19 -16.70
N VAL A 100 3.50 3.36 -17.47
CA VAL A 100 4.64 4.19 -17.12
C VAL A 100 4.24 5.67 -17.07
N ASP A 101 3.36 6.11 -17.97
CA ASP A 101 2.96 7.51 -18.08
C ASP A 101 2.13 7.92 -16.85
N VAL A 102 1.23 7.06 -16.40
CA VAL A 102 0.50 7.25 -15.13
C VAL A 102 1.45 7.20 -13.93
N ALA A 103 2.41 6.27 -13.92
CA ALA A 103 3.34 6.08 -12.82
C ALA A 103 4.26 7.28 -12.55
N VAL A 104 4.51 8.12 -13.57
CA VAL A 104 5.33 9.35 -13.43
C VAL A 104 4.49 10.61 -13.28
N SER A 105 3.18 10.55 -13.49
CA SER A 105 2.32 11.72 -13.40
C SER A 105 2.21 12.25 -11.98
N GLN A 106 2.16 13.59 -11.85
CA GLN A 106 1.92 14.30 -10.59
C GLN A 106 0.46 14.73 -10.51
N SER A 107 -0.44 13.76 -10.61
CA SER A 107 -1.88 13.97 -10.60
C SER A 107 -2.59 12.90 -9.78
N ASP A 108 -3.88 13.10 -9.51
CA ASP A 108 -4.72 12.15 -8.77
C ASP A 108 -4.90 10.81 -9.50
N GLU A 109 -4.57 10.74 -10.79
CA GLU A 109 -4.55 9.50 -11.57
C GLU A 109 -3.43 8.56 -11.12
N ASN A 110 -2.34 9.11 -10.58
CA ASN A 110 -1.25 8.35 -10.01
C ASN A 110 -1.53 8.03 -8.53
N PRO A 111 -1.92 6.80 -8.19
CA PRO A 111 -2.38 6.50 -6.84
C PRO A 111 -1.28 6.59 -5.78
N VAL A 112 0.00 6.38 -6.14
CA VAL A 112 1.09 6.57 -5.17
C VAL A 112 1.31 8.06 -4.89
N TYR A 113 1.27 8.90 -5.93
CA TYR A 113 1.35 10.35 -5.77
C TYR A 113 0.23 10.87 -4.89
N TYR A 114 -1.01 10.43 -5.13
CA TYR A 114 -2.19 10.82 -4.38
C TYR A 114 -2.05 10.53 -2.87
N VAL A 115 -1.55 9.36 -2.50
CA VAL A 115 -1.34 8.98 -1.10
C VAL A 115 -0.16 9.75 -0.48
N GLN A 116 0.95 9.87 -1.20
CA GLN A 116 2.12 10.63 -0.72
C GLN A 116 1.80 12.11 -0.56
N TYR A 117 0.99 12.67 -1.47
CA TYR A 117 0.56 14.06 -1.38
C TYR A 117 -0.34 14.32 -0.15
N ALA A 118 -1.21 13.36 0.22
CA ALA A 118 -1.97 13.46 1.47
C ALA A 118 -1.03 13.58 2.69
N HIS A 119 0.03 12.76 2.73
CA HIS A 119 1.04 12.85 3.79
C HIS A 119 1.78 14.20 3.79
N ALA A 120 2.28 14.64 2.65
CA ALA A 120 3.00 15.91 2.52
C ALA A 120 2.12 17.12 2.89
N ARG A 121 0.84 17.09 2.52
CA ARG A 121 -0.15 18.11 2.89
C ARG A 121 -0.33 18.18 4.40
N ILE A 122 -0.47 17.04 5.09
CA ILE A 122 -0.54 17.01 6.56
C ILE A 122 0.74 17.61 7.14
N CYS A 123 1.92 17.20 6.69
CA CYS A 123 3.19 17.73 7.19
C CYS A 123 3.24 19.27 7.09
N SER A 124 2.84 19.83 5.96
CA SER A 124 2.79 21.28 5.75
C SER A 124 1.80 21.99 6.70
N ILE A 125 0.64 21.38 6.96
CA ILE A 125 -0.35 21.94 7.89
C ILE A 125 0.18 21.90 9.34
N LEU A 126 0.78 20.78 9.76
CA LEU A 126 1.35 20.63 11.11
C LEU A 126 2.52 21.59 11.35
N GLU A 127 3.39 21.77 10.35
CA GLU A 127 4.50 22.74 10.41
C GLU A 127 3.97 24.17 10.66
N LYS A 128 2.92 24.57 9.90
CA LYS A 128 2.28 25.89 10.06
C LYS A 128 1.51 26.03 11.36
N ALA A 129 0.94 24.95 11.89
CA ALA A 129 0.20 24.97 13.15
C ALA A 129 1.11 25.27 14.34
N GLY A 130 2.36 24.79 14.32
CA GLY A 130 3.35 25.03 15.36
C GLY A 130 2.98 24.45 16.73
N ILE A 131 2.13 23.42 16.77
CA ILE A 131 1.69 22.73 17.99
C ILE A 131 2.38 21.37 18.07
N GLU A 132 3.09 21.14 19.18
CA GLU A 132 3.66 19.81 19.48
C GLU A 132 2.62 18.90 20.14
N VAL A 133 2.55 17.66 19.67
CA VAL A 133 1.65 16.63 20.22
C VAL A 133 2.42 15.73 21.17
N ASN A 134 2.20 15.94 22.48
CA ASN A 134 2.85 15.20 23.57
C ASN A 134 1.80 14.39 24.36
N GLY A 135 1.25 13.37 23.74
CA GLY A 135 0.12 12.59 24.29
C GLY A 135 -1.23 13.12 23.80
N THR A 136 -2.28 12.36 24.04
CA THR A 136 -3.65 12.69 23.63
C THR A 136 -4.61 12.10 24.63
N ASP A 137 -5.58 12.87 25.08
CA ASP A 137 -6.67 12.44 25.96
C ASP A 137 -8.03 12.72 25.30
N ALA A 138 -9.08 12.16 25.88
CA ALA A 138 -10.44 12.32 25.37
C ALA A 138 -10.92 13.78 25.43
N GLN A 139 -10.46 14.56 26.41
CA GLN A 139 -10.84 15.97 26.57
C GLN A 139 -10.25 16.82 25.43
N THR A 140 -9.00 16.58 25.08
CA THR A 140 -8.33 17.24 23.93
C THR A 140 -9.07 17.00 22.62
N LEU A 141 -9.65 15.81 22.44
CA LEU A 141 -10.36 15.42 21.21
C LEU A 141 -11.86 15.79 21.23
N ALA A 142 -12.42 16.18 22.36
CA ALA A 142 -13.85 16.50 22.50
C ALA A 142 -14.38 17.54 21.50
N PRO A 143 -13.60 18.53 21.01
CA PRO A 143 -14.07 19.47 19.99
C PRO A 143 -14.28 18.88 18.60
N LEU A 144 -13.83 17.64 18.30
CA LEU A 144 -13.94 16.99 17.00
C LEU A 144 -15.35 16.41 16.79
N VAL A 145 -16.25 17.20 16.27
CA VAL A 145 -17.67 16.84 16.06
C VAL A 145 -18.14 17.02 14.62
N ALA A 146 -17.34 17.64 13.76
CA ALA A 146 -17.73 17.85 12.37
C ALA A 146 -17.75 16.53 11.59
N PRO A 147 -18.67 16.38 10.61
CA PRO A 147 -18.80 15.13 9.85
C PRO A 147 -17.50 14.66 9.19
N SER A 148 -16.68 15.57 8.67
CA SER A 148 -15.40 15.25 8.04
C SER A 148 -14.35 14.77 9.04
N GLU A 149 -14.36 15.29 10.26
CA GLU A 149 -13.50 14.86 11.37
C GLU A 149 -13.86 13.43 11.80
N VAL A 150 -15.17 13.17 11.96
CA VAL A 150 -15.70 11.86 12.32
C VAL A 150 -15.39 10.83 11.22
N ALA A 151 -15.58 11.19 9.95
CA ALA A 151 -15.28 10.32 8.81
C ALA A 151 -13.79 9.94 8.78
N LEU A 152 -12.88 10.90 9.03
CA LEU A 152 -11.44 10.61 9.08
C LEU A 152 -11.09 9.70 10.27
N MET A 153 -11.70 9.88 11.43
CA MET A 153 -11.51 8.99 12.58
C MET A 153 -12.01 7.57 12.30
N GLN A 154 -13.17 7.45 11.67
CA GLN A 154 -13.73 6.14 11.27
C GLN A 154 -12.81 5.43 10.27
N GLU A 155 -12.31 6.13 9.26
CA GLU A 155 -11.38 5.55 8.29
C GLU A 155 -10.10 5.06 8.97
N MET A 156 -9.51 5.86 9.87
CA MET A 156 -8.33 5.42 10.63
C MET A 156 -8.59 4.18 11.49
N SER A 157 -9.80 4.02 12.03
CA SER A 157 -10.14 2.88 12.87
C SER A 157 -10.11 1.53 12.15
N LEU A 158 -10.25 1.52 10.82
CA LEU A 158 -10.22 0.31 9.98
C LEU A 158 -8.81 -0.23 9.76
N TYR A 159 -7.76 0.46 10.20
CA TYR A 159 -6.36 0.10 9.90
C TYR A 159 -5.99 -1.32 10.35
N PHE A 160 -6.27 -1.68 11.60
CA PHE A 160 -5.89 -2.98 12.12
C PHE A 160 -6.68 -4.12 11.48
N ASP A 161 -7.96 -3.94 11.23
CA ASP A 161 -8.79 -4.93 10.55
C ASP A 161 -8.33 -5.15 9.11
N THR A 162 -7.93 -4.07 8.44
CA THR A 162 -7.33 -4.14 7.08
C THR A 162 -6.02 -4.93 7.09
N LEU A 163 -5.13 -4.67 8.06
CA LEU A 163 -3.87 -5.41 8.17
C LEU A 163 -4.12 -6.90 8.44
N LYS A 164 -5.07 -7.20 9.32
CA LYS A 164 -5.44 -8.57 9.63
C LYS A 164 -5.97 -9.28 8.39
N ALA A 165 -6.92 -8.68 7.67
CA ALA A 165 -7.46 -9.24 6.45
C ALA A 165 -6.38 -9.42 5.37
N ALA A 166 -5.50 -8.43 5.18
CA ALA A 166 -4.40 -8.52 4.22
C ALA A 166 -3.44 -9.68 4.54
N ALA A 167 -3.18 -9.93 5.83
CA ALA A 167 -2.32 -11.03 6.27
C ALA A 167 -2.99 -12.40 6.14
N ASP A 168 -4.26 -12.50 6.55
CA ASP A 168 -5.01 -13.76 6.53
C ASP A 168 -5.24 -14.23 5.07
N ASP A 169 -5.58 -13.30 4.18
CA ASP A 169 -5.87 -13.57 2.77
C ASP A 169 -4.62 -13.59 1.88
N LEU A 170 -3.43 -13.27 2.42
CA LEU A 170 -2.19 -13.07 1.66
C LEU A 170 -2.39 -12.02 0.53
N ALA A 171 -3.10 -10.96 0.83
CA ALA A 171 -3.63 -9.98 -0.10
C ALA A 171 -3.16 -8.54 0.23
N PRO A 172 -1.86 -8.21 0.00
CA PRO A 172 -1.30 -6.91 0.38
C PRO A 172 -1.97 -5.72 -0.34
N HIS A 173 -2.70 -5.95 -1.44
CA HIS A 173 -3.46 -4.92 -2.13
C HIS A 173 -4.59 -4.31 -1.26
N HIS A 174 -5.07 -4.98 -0.23
CA HIS A 174 -6.00 -4.41 0.75
C HIS A 174 -5.40 -3.18 1.44
N VAL A 175 -4.11 -3.22 1.76
CA VAL A 175 -3.40 -2.07 2.35
C VAL A 175 -3.34 -0.90 1.36
N VAL A 176 -3.12 -1.17 0.08
CA VAL A 176 -3.10 -0.13 -0.96
C VAL A 176 -4.46 0.55 -1.08
N TYR A 177 -5.55 -0.22 -1.11
CA TYR A 177 -6.90 0.35 -1.19
C TYR A 177 -7.22 1.18 0.04
N TYR A 178 -6.96 0.64 1.22
CA TYR A 178 -7.12 1.36 2.48
C TYR A 178 -6.35 2.70 2.49
N LEU A 179 -5.09 2.72 2.06
CA LEU A 179 -4.31 3.96 2.01
C LEU A 179 -4.88 4.99 1.04
N LYS A 180 -5.48 4.56 -0.06
CA LYS A 180 -6.19 5.45 -0.98
C LYS A 180 -7.45 6.05 -0.34
N ASP A 181 -8.23 5.24 0.36
CA ASP A 181 -9.44 5.68 1.05
C ASP A 181 -9.10 6.63 2.20
N LEU A 182 -8.07 6.31 2.99
CA LEU A 182 -7.55 7.21 4.02
C LEU A 182 -7.02 8.53 3.43
N ALA A 183 -6.29 8.48 2.31
CA ALA A 183 -5.83 9.69 1.62
C ALA A 183 -7.01 10.54 1.13
N SER A 184 -8.07 9.90 0.60
CA SER A 184 -9.30 10.58 0.19
C SER A 184 -9.98 11.28 1.38
N ALA A 185 -10.09 10.60 2.53
CA ALA A 185 -10.63 11.20 3.75
C ALA A 185 -9.78 12.39 4.23
N VAL A 186 -8.46 12.28 4.17
CA VAL A 186 -7.53 13.39 4.48
C VAL A 186 -7.73 14.57 3.51
N HIS A 187 -7.81 14.31 2.20
CA HIS A 187 -8.01 15.36 1.21
C HIS A 187 -9.35 16.06 1.38
N SER A 188 -10.41 15.31 1.69
CA SER A 188 -11.75 15.83 1.96
C SER A 188 -11.76 16.70 3.21
N PHE A 189 -11.15 16.23 4.31
CA PHE A 189 -11.02 17.02 5.54
C PHE A 189 -10.19 18.30 5.32
N CYS A 190 -9.01 18.20 4.71
CA CYS A 190 -8.13 19.35 4.48
C CYS A 190 -8.62 20.32 3.39
N GLY A 191 -9.50 19.88 2.49
CA GLY A 191 -10.09 20.68 1.41
C GLY A 191 -11.48 21.23 1.73
N GLY A 192 -12.09 20.78 2.84
CA GLY A 192 -13.42 21.16 3.27
C GLY A 192 -13.48 22.55 3.93
N ASN A 193 -14.62 22.80 4.57
CA ASN A 193 -14.88 24.06 5.28
C ASN A 193 -14.19 24.10 6.67
N GLU A 194 -13.77 22.96 7.19
CA GLU A 194 -13.14 22.82 8.50
C GLU A 194 -11.65 23.18 8.41
N ARG A 195 -11.34 24.44 8.72
CA ARG A 195 -9.94 24.91 8.72
C ARG A 195 -9.19 24.41 9.94
N VAL A 196 -8.08 23.70 9.74
CA VAL A 196 -7.20 23.27 10.85
C VAL A 196 -6.59 24.47 11.54
N LEU A 197 -6.15 25.47 10.77
CA LEU A 197 -5.60 26.72 11.29
C LEU A 197 -6.74 27.71 11.58
N THR A 198 -7.44 27.48 12.69
CA THR A 198 -8.51 28.34 13.21
C THR A 198 -8.01 29.17 14.41
N ASP A 199 -8.73 30.24 14.74
CA ASP A 199 -8.45 31.07 15.92
C ASP A 199 -8.89 30.39 17.23
N ASP A 200 -9.82 29.44 17.16
CA ASP A 200 -10.17 28.60 18.33
C ASP A 200 -9.02 27.63 18.63
N LEU A 201 -8.31 27.93 19.72
CA LEU A 201 -7.12 27.15 20.10
C LEU A 201 -7.47 25.70 20.48
N ALA A 202 -8.60 25.46 21.14
CA ALA A 202 -9.01 24.11 21.53
C ALA A 202 -9.32 23.26 20.31
N LEU A 203 -10.10 23.78 19.36
CA LEU A 203 -10.43 23.13 18.11
C LEU A 203 -9.17 22.93 17.21
N LYS A 204 -8.31 23.95 17.12
CA LYS A 204 -7.03 23.86 16.42
C LYS A 204 -6.17 22.74 16.98
N THR A 205 -6.03 22.66 18.30
CA THR A 205 -5.26 21.62 18.98
C THR A 205 -5.84 20.23 18.67
N ALA A 206 -7.15 20.06 18.82
CA ALA A 206 -7.83 18.79 18.51
C ALA A 206 -7.58 18.34 17.06
N ARG A 207 -7.69 19.24 16.08
CA ARG A 207 -7.44 18.96 14.65
C ARG A 207 -5.98 18.63 14.36
N VAL A 208 -5.03 19.26 15.07
CA VAL A 208 -3.60 18.91 14.96
C VAL A 208 -3.36 17.49 15.47
N HIS A 209 -3.99 17.08 16.58
CA HIS A 209 -3.91 15.70 17.09
C HIS A 209 -4.49 14.71 16.08
N LEU A 210 -5.66 15.00 15.49
CA LEU A 210 -6.30 14.20 14.48
C LEU A 210 -5.38 13.98 13.26
N LEU A 211 -4.82 15.05 12.70
CA LEU A 211 -3.90 14.96 11.55
C LEU A 211 -2.59 14.27 11.91
N THR A 212 -2.09 14.44 13.14
CA THR A 212 -0.88 13.71 13.59
C THR A 212 -1.12 12.21 13.62
N ALA A 213 -2.30 11.78 14.08
CA ALA A 213 -2.69 10.37 14.03
C ALA A 213 -2.82 9.86 12.59
N ALA A 214 -3.51 10.59 11.71
CA ALA A 214 -3.67 10.23 10.31
C ALA A 214 -2.31 10.12 9.59
N ARG A 215 -1.40 11.07 9.83
CA ARG A 215 -0.02 11.02 9.32
C ARG A 215 0.68 9.74 9.74
N ARG A 216 0.58 9.34 11.01
CA ARG A 216 1.20 8.12 11.52
C ARG A 216 0.66 6.87 10.83
N VAL A 217 -0.65 6.79 10.63
CA VAL A 217 -1.27 5.65 9.92
C VAL A 217 -0.79 5.59 8.47
N LEU A 218 -0.76 6.72 7.75
CA LEU A 218 -0.22 6.79 6.38
C LEU A 218 1.23 6.33 6.31
N VAL A 219 2.11 6.83 7.20
CA VAL A 219 3.52 6.42 7.26
C VAL A 219 3.67 4.93 7.52
N ASN A 220 2.92 4.39 8.47
CA ASN A 220 2.98 2.97 8.80
C ASN A 220 2.53 2.10 7.62
N GLY A 221 1.40 2.45 6.99
CA GLY A 221 0.90 1.72 5.82
C GLY A 221 1.85 1.78 4.63
N LEU A 222 2.37 2.96 4.28
CA LEU A 222 3.37 3.12 3.22
C LEU A 222 4.65 2.34 3.53
N SER A 223 5.13 2.37 4.78
CA SER A 223 6.31 1.61 5.20
C SER A 223 6.14 0.10 5.04
N LEU A 224 4.96 -0.45 5.36
CA LEU A 224 4.65 -1.87 5.12
C LEU A 224 4.77 -2.24 3.64
N LEU A 225 4.38 -1.33 2.74
CA LEU A 225 4.53 -1.52 1.30
C LEU A 225 5.96 -1.27 0.80
N GLY A 226 6.86 -0.78 1.65
CA GLY A 226 8.22 -0.38 1.28
C GLY A 226 8.25 0.89 0.40
N VAL A 227 7.27 1.76 0.57
CA VAL A 227 7.07 3.04 -0.12
C VAL A 227 7.39 4.18 0.83
N SER A 228 8.04 5.22 0.36
CA SER A 228 8.41 6.38 1.17
C SER A 228 7.20 7.29 1.46
N ALA A 229 7.31 8.06 2.54
CA ALA A 229 6.34 9.10 2.91
C ALA A 229 7.07 10.46 2.93
N PRO A 230 7.21 11.16 1.79
CA PRO A 230 7.92 12.42 1.71
C PRO A 230 7.17 13.52 2.47
N ASN A 231 7.93 14.36 3.20
CA ASN A 231 7.34 15.47 3.95
C ASN A 231 6.96 16.66 3.05
N ARG A 232 7.52 16.73 1.85
CA ARG A 232 7.27 17.77 0.84
C ARG A 232 7.22 17.16 -0.55
N MET A 233 6.34 17.67 -1.37
CA MET A 233 6.19 17.29 -2.78
C MET A 233 5.96 18.54 -3.63
#